data_cca924004a44900ae9f52363a1ba0699
#
_entry.id   cca924004a44900ae9f52363a1ba0699
#
_cell.length_a   1.000
_cell.length_b   1.000
_cell.length_c   1.000
_cell.angle_alpha   90.00
_cell.angle_beta   90.00
_cell.angle_gamma   90.00
#
_symmetry.space_group_name_H-M   'P 1'
#
loop_
_entity.id
_entity.type
_entity.pdbx_description
1 polymer ?
#
loop_
_entity_poly.entity_id
_entity_poly.type
_entity_poly.pdbx_seq_one_letter_code
_entity_poly.pdbx_strand_id
1 'polypeptide(L)'
;RLYGLIFSATIALSSTTLVGNIMAGLMLKAIGNCRPGNYVTVGDYFGRISEMDLLHTEIQTEERDLTTLPNLYLVTHPVRVMRTSGTLLSVEVSLGYDVPRQMVEALLVKAAEETGLESPYVQIRSLGDYSVTYQVSALLNDVKRLLDSRRELRARTMDALHGEGIEIVSPAFMNTRALAKNKTFVAPVADKDAVSDSKTSPDSIVFDKAEKAESVEKLRETLEETEARLRACDEIIAKPPNEQAQEAAEKEKQQLQSRSERLSALIARREKKISET
;
A
#
# COMPACT_ATOMS: atom_id res chain seq x y z
N ARG A 1 2.39 36.78 41.97
CA ARG A 1 3.24 35.60 41.60
C ARG A 1 2.44 34.31 41.45
N LEU A 2 1.45 33.99 42.32
CA LEU A 2 0.63 32.78 42.25
C LEU A 2 -0.19 32.69 40.96
N TYR A 3 -0.84 33.78 40.53
CA TYR A 3 -1.60 33.83 39.29
C TYR A 3 -0.73 33.59 38.04
N GLY A 4 0.49 34.06 37.99
CA GLY A 4 1.44 33.80 36.93
C GLY A 4 1.82 32.33 36.81
N LEU A 5 2.04 31.65 37.95
CA LEU A 5 2.32 30.23 37.99
C LEU A 5 1.13 29.38 37.53
N ILE A 6 -0.09 29.73 37.96
CA ILE A 6 -1.31 29.03 37.54
C ILE A 6 -1.51 29.22 36.03
N PHE A 7 -1.36 30.43 35.51
CA PHE A 7 -1.52 30.75 34.10
C PHE A 7 -0.49 30.01 33.23
N SER A 8 0.80 30.03 33.63
CA SER A 8 1.83 29.31 32.90
C SER A 8 1.65 27.79 32.96
N ALA A 9 1.21 27.22 34.07
CA ALA A 9 0.88 25.81 34.20
C ALA A 9 -0.29 25.41 33.30
N THR A 10 -1.32 26.24 33.22
CA THR A 10 -2.49 26.02 32.36
C THR A 10 -2.08 26.01 30.86
N ILE A 11 -1.24 26.96 30.46
CA ILE A 11 -0.74 27.02 29.08
C ILE A 11 0.13 25.78 28.77
N ALA A 12 1.04 25.42 29.70
CA ALA A 12 1.91 24.26 29.51
C ALA A 12 1.10 22.97 29.35
N LEU A 13 0.09 22.74 30.18
CA LEU A 13 -0.78 21.58 30.11
C LEU A 13 -1.61 21.57 28.80
N SER A 14 -2.15 22.73 28.40
CA SER A 14 -2.93 22.85 27.17
C SER A 14 -2.11 22.64 25.90
N SER A 15 -0.82 22.94 25.94
CA SER A 15 0.09 22.80 24.80
C SER A 15 0.66 21.39 24.65
N THR A 16 0.46 20.49 25.63
CA THR A 16 1.07 19.16 25.63
C THR A 16 0.74 18.34 24.39
N THR A 17 -0.52 18.35 23.97
CA THR A 17 -0.97 17.59 22.79
C THR A 17 -0.35 18.14 21.50
N LEU A 18 -0.25 19.46 21.36
CA LEU A 18 0.37 20.10 20.20
C LEU A 18 1.85 19.75 20.10
N VAL A 19 2.59 19.93 21.19
CA VAL A 19 4.02 19.60 21.27
C VAL A 19 4.23 18.10 21.04
N GLY A 20 3.37 17.26 21.62
CA GLY A 20 3.41 15.81 21.41
C GLY A 20 3.26 15.41 19.95
N ASN A 21 2.33 16.03 19.22
CA ASN A 21 2.16 15.77 17.79
C ASN A 21 3.36 16.24 16.94
N ILE A 22 3.95 17.39 17.27
CA ILE A 22 5.16 17.90 16.61
C ILE A 22 6.33 16.92 16.79
N MET A 23 6.58 16.51 18.03
CA MET A 23 7.65 15.56 18.35
C MET A 23 7.43 14.20 17.67
N ALA A 24 6.19 13.73 17.67
CA ALA A 24 5.80 12.51 16.95
C ALA A 24 6.01 12.64 15.43
N GLY A 25 5.66 13.78 14.82
CA GLY A 25 5.90 14.03 13.40
C GLY A 25 7.38 14.03 13.03
N LEU A 26 8.22 14.66 13.86
CA LEU A 26 9.67 14.61 13.71
C LEU A 26 10.21 13.17 13.84
N MET A 27 9.71 12.42 14.83
CA MET A 27 10.09 11.02 15.03
C MET A 27 9.70 10.14 13.82
N LEU A 28 8.49 10.27 13.29
CA LEU A 28 8.04 9.52 12.10
C LEU A 28 8.91 9.81 10.89
N LYS A 29 9.28 11.09 10.68
CA LYS A 29 10.22 11.50 9.61
C LYS A 29 11.62 10.91 9.81
N ALA A 30 12.12 10.91 11.05
CA ALA A 30 13.45 10.38 11.37
C ALA A 30 13.52 8.84 11.17
N ILE A 31 12.45 8.11 11.52
CA ILE A 31 12.37 6.65 11.32
C ILE A 31 12.27 6.32 9.82
N GLY A 32 11.56 7.14 9.04
CA GLY A 32 11.44 6.99 7.58
C GLY A 32 10.64 5.77 7.08
N ASN A 33 10.00 5.04 7.98
CA ASN A 33 9.22 3.84 7.61
C ASN A 33 7.87 4.18 6.97
N CYS A 34 7.29 5.33 7.31
CA CYS A 34 6.04 5.84 6.75
C CYS A 34 6.36 6.95 5.76
N ARG A 35 5.89 6.80 4.52
CA ARG A 35 6.07 7.80 3.47
C ARG A 35 4.80 7.96 2.65
N PRO A 36 4.53 9.14 2.07
CA PRO A 36 3.44 9.31 1.12
C PRO A 36 3.48 8.23 0.04
N GLY A 37 2.33 7.64 -0.26
CA GLY A 37 2.20 6.52 -1.18
C GLY A 37 2.31 5.12 -0.57
N ASN A 38 2.80 4.95 0.65
CA ASN A 38 2.81 3.64 1.32
C ASN A 38 1.41 3.24 1.79
N TYR A 39 1.12 1.94 1.69
CA TYR A 39 -0.05 1.35 2.34
C TYR A 39 0.25 1.11 3.82
N VAL A 40 -0.67 1.54 4.66
CA VAL A 40 -0.56 1.40 6.11
C VAL A 40 -1.86 0.90 6.74
N THR A 41 -1.71 0.20 7.86
CA THR A 41 -2.82 -0.12 8.77
C THR A 41 -2.47 0.44 10.14
N VAL A 42 -3.34 1.27 10.69
CA VAL A 42 -3.19 1.89 12.02
C VAL A 42 -4.49 1.70 12.78
N GLY A 43 -4.50 0.83 13.78
CA GLY A 43 -5.75 0.41 14.41
C GLY A 43 -6.70 -0.22 13.38
N ASP A 44 -7.90 0.32 13.27
CA ASP A 44 -8.93 -0.13 12.31
C ASP A 44 -8.84 0.57 10.94
N TYR A 45 -7.94 1.54 10.80
CA TYR A 45 -7.78 2.33 9.57
C TYR A 45 -6.79 1.66 8.63
N PHE A 46 -7.26 1.35 7.43
CA PHE A 46 -6.43 0.85 6.33
C PHE A 46 -6.52 1.80 5.14
N GLY A 47 -5.39 2.09 4.52
CA GLY A 47 -5.35 2.93 3.35
C GLY A 47 -3.94 3.29 2.94
N ARG A 48 -3.84 4.28 2.07
CA ARG A 48 -2.59 4.76 1.51
C ARG A 48 -2.29 6.17 2.01
N ILE A 49 -1.08 6.41 2.50
CA ILE A 49 -0.68 7.73 2.99
C ILE A 49 -0.74 8.72 1.82
N SER A 50 -1.54 9.77 1.98
CA SER A 50 -1.66 10.88 1.03
C SER A 50 -0.81 12.08 1.43
N GLU A 51 -0.67 12.33 2.74
CA GLU A 51 0.08 13.47 3.25
C GLU A 51 0.66 13.18 4.64
N MET A 52 1.85 13.73 4.91
CA MET A 52 2.51 13.65 6.21
C MET A 52 3.02 15.02 6.62
N ASP A 53 2.26 15.66 7.49
CA ASP A 53 2.60 16.95 8.06
C ASP A 53 3.28 16.83 9.43
N LEU A 54 3.65 17.98 9.99
CA LEU A 54 4.28 18.04 11.30
C LEU A 54 3.34 17.61 12.44
N LEU A 55 2.03 17.84 12.29
CA LEU A 55 1.01 17.59 13.32
C LEU A 55 0.20 16.32 13.06
N HIS A 56 -0.02 15.97 11.81
CA HIS A 56 -0.91 14.89 11.41
C HIS A 56 -0.40 14.17 10.17
N THR A 57 -0.92 12.97 10.00
CA THR A 57 -0.75 12.16 8.78
C THR A 57 -2.13 11.86 8.22
N GLU A 58 -2.31 12.06 6.91
CA GLU A 58 -3.55 11.76 6.21
C GLU A 58 -3.43 10.45 5.46
N ILE A 59 -4.46 9.61 5.57
CA ILE A 59 -4.57 8.32 4.91
C ILE A 59 -5.80 8.34 4.01
N GLN A 60 -5.64 7.97 2.75
CA GLN A 60 -6.74 7.75 1.82
C GLN A 60 -7.19 6.28 1.92
N THR A 61 -8.46 6.06 2.28
CA THR A 61 -9.06 4.73 2.47
C THR A 61 -9.47 4.06 1.16
N GLU A 62 -9.90 2.79 1.23
CA GLU A 62 -10.43 2.05 0.06
C GLU A 62 -11.76 2.66 -0.47
N GLU A 63 -12.49 3.40 0.38
CA GLU A 63 -13.72 4.13 0.01
C GLU A 63 -13.43 5.49 -0.60
N ARG A 64 -12.14 5.84 -0.80
CA ARG A 64 -11.65 7.13 -1.29
C ARG A 64 -11.79 8.28 -0.28
N ASP A 65 -12.16 8.00 0.96
CA ASP A 65 -12.22 8.98 2.03
C ASP A 65 -10.84 9.32 2.57
N LEU A 66 -10.69 10.52 3.12
CA LEU A 66 -9.48 10.99 3.75
C LEU A 66 -9.64 10.92 5.27
N THR A 67 -8.79 10.11 5.90
CA THR A 67 -8.74 9.97 7.36
C THR A 67 -7.50 10.67 7.88
N THR A 68 -7.70 11.73 8.68
CA THR A 68 -6.61 12.48 9.31
C THR A 68 -6.32 11.93 10.69
N LEU A 69 -5.11 11.44 10.90
CA LEU A 69 -4.63 10.89 12.16
C LEU A 69 -3.59 11.81 12.80
N PRO A 70 -3.76 12.23 14.07
CA PRO A 70 -2.71 12.94 14.79
C PRO A 70 -1.41 12.11 14.83
N ASN A 71 -0.25 12.73 14.62
CA ASN A 71 1.02 12.01 14.62
C ASN A 71 1.29 11.28 15.94
N LEU A 72 0.86 11.86 17.06
CA LEU A 72 0.95 11.23 18.38
C LEU A 72 0.20 9.88 18.42
N TYR A 73 -0.93 9.76 17.70
CA TYR A 73 -1.66 8.50 17.59
C TYR A 73 -0.83 7.43 16.88
N LEU A 74 -0.15 7.78 15.79
CA LEU A 74 0.69 6.84 15.03
C LEU A 74 1.87 6.31 15.85
N VAL A 75 2.51 7.15 16.67
CA VAL A 75 3.67 6.71 17.47
C VAL A 75 3.28 5.95 18.74
N THR A 76 2.03 6.08 19.18
CA THR A 76 1.52 5.37 20.36
C THR A 76 0.77 4.07 20.03
N HIS A 77 0.50 3.80 18.77
CA HIS A 77 -0.19 2.60 18.31
C HIS A 77 0.66 1.80 17.32
N PRO A 78 0.44 0.48 17.21
CA PRO A 78 1.12 -0.32 16.21
C PRO A 78 0.75 0.14 14.79
N VAL A 79 1.75 0.49 14.00
CA VAL A 79 1.59 0.82 12.58
C VAL A 79 2.16 -0.32 11.75
N ARG A 80 1.32 -0.92 10.91
CA ARG A 80 1.75 -1.90 9.92
C ARG A 80 1.93 -1.21 8.59
N VAL A 81 3.14 -1.18 8.09
CA VAL A 81 3.48 -0.61 6.79
C VAL A 81 3.72 -1.74 5.79
N MET A 82 3.05 -1.72 4.65
CA MET A 82 3.33 -2.67 3.57
C MET A 82 4.66 -2.33 2.93
N ARG A 83 5.50 -3.35 2.73
CA ARG A 83 6.80 -3.18 2.11
C ARG A 83 6.63 -2.90 0.62
N THR A 84 7.41 -1.96 0.10
CA THR A 84 7.47 -1.66 -1.35
C THR A 84 8.04 -2.81 -2.17
N SER A 85 8.80 -3.72 -1.53
CA SER A 85 9.36 -4.93 -2.14
C SER A 85 8.35 -6.06 -2.36
N GLY A 86 7.10 -5.86 -1.97
CA GLY A 86 6.01 -6.82 -2.13
C GLY A 86 5.28 -7.17 -0.84
N THR A 87 4.08 -7.67 -1.00
CA THR A 87 3.20 -8.15 0.07
C THR A 87 2.55 -9.47 -0.30
N LEU A 88 2.18 -10.28 0.70
CA LEU A 88 1.42 -11.50 0.47
C LEU A 88 -0.06 -11.17 0.34
N LEU A 89 -0.66 -11.54 -0.77
CA LEU A 89 -2.10 -11.59 -0.94
C LEU A 89 -2.61 -12.99 -0.57
N SER A 90 -3.74 -13.02 0.12
CA SER A 90 -4.36 -14.28 0.52
C SER A 90 -5.86 -14.24 0.27
N VAL A 91 -6.40 -15.38 -0.16
CA VAL A 91 -7.84 -15.62 -0.29
C VAL A 91 -8.18 -16.93 0.41
N GLU A 92 -9.24 -16.90 1.19
CA GLU A 92 -9.78 -18.07 1.87
C GLU A 92 -11.04 -18.56 1.18
N VAL A 93 -11.17 -19.87 1.09
CA VAL A 93 -12.34 -20.56 0.51
C VAL A 93 -12.68 -21.78 1.35
N SER A 94 -13.98 -21.99 1.55
CA SER A 94 -14.52 -23.10 2.32
C SER A 94 -15.11 -24.14 1.37
N LEU A 95 -14.63 -25.39 1.46
CA LEU A 95 -15.01 -26.48 0.56
C LEU A 95 -15.47 -27.71 1.36
N GLY A 96 -16.29 -28.56 0.75
CA GLY A 96 -16.72 -29.80 1.36
C GLY A 96 -15.59 -30.82 1.54
N TYR A 97 -15.78 -31.80 2.43
CA TYR A 97 -14.82 -32.89 2.66
C TYR A 97 -14.76 -33.93 1.52
N ASP A 98 -15.75 -33.88 0.61
CA ASP A 98 -15.84 -34.74 -0.57
C ASP A 98 -14.88 -34.36 -1.69
N VAL A 99 -14.25 -33.17 -1.61
CA VAL A 99 -13.28 -32.70 -2.60
C VAL A 99 -11.86 -33.12 -2.23
N PRO A 100 -11.13 -33.84 -3.12
CA PRO A 100 -9.77 -34.24 -2.86
C PRO A 100 -8.82 -33.05 -2.66
N ARG A 101 -8.10 -33.02 -1.52
CA ARG A 101 -7.16 -31.94 -1.16
C ARG A 101 -6.18 -31.58 -2.28
N GLN A 102 -5.56 -32.61 -2.89
CA GLN A 102 -4.56 -32.41 -3.94
C GLN A 102 -5.10 -31.67 -5.15
N MET A 103 -6.37 -31.92 -5.52
CA MET A 103 -7.06 -31.22 -6.60
C MET A 103 -7.28 -29.75 -6.24
N VAL A 104 -7.76 -29.48 -5.02
CA VAL A 104 -7.94 -28.11 -4.51
C VAL A 104 -6.64 -27.34 -4.52
N GLU A 105 -5.55 -27.91 -4.00
CA GLU A 105 -4.25 -27.25 -3.96
C GLU A 105 -3.77 -26.91 -5.38
N ALA A 106 -3.87 -27.83 -6.33
CA ALA A 106 -3.45 -27.59 -7.72
C ALA A 106 -4.26 -26.49 -8.40
N LEU A 107 -5.59 -26.44 -8.19
CA LEU A 107 -6.47 -25.43 -8.77
C LEU A 107 -6.20 -24.05 -8.19
N LEU A 108 -6.02 -23.94 -6.88
CA LEU A 108 -5.76 -22.68 -6.21
C LEU A 108 -4.38 -22.10 -6.56
N VAL A 109 -3.35 -22.96 -6.65
CA VAL A 109 -2.02 -22.55 -7.12
C VAL A 109 -2.11 -22.01 -8.55
N LYS A 110 -2.74 -22.76 -9.46
CA LYS A 110 -2.93 -22.33 -10.84
C LYS A 110 -3.68 -21.00 -10.94
N ALA A 111 -4.76 -20.84 -10.16
CA ALA A 111 -5.51 -19.58 -10.11
C ALA A 111 -4.62 -18.39 -9.69
N ALA A 112 -3.73 -18.58 -8.72
CA ALA A 112 -2.82 -17.54 -8.28
C ALA A 112 -1.73 -17.24 -9.32
N GLU A 113 -1.19 -18.25 -10.01
CA GLU A 113 -0.23 -18.07 -11.12
C GLU A 113 -0.84 -17.28 -12.28
N GLU A 114 -2.09 -17.58 -12.64
CA GLU A 114 -2.81 -16.88 -13.71
C GLU A 114 -3.06 -15.39 -13.41
N THR A 115 -3.02 -14.97 -12.14
CA THR A 115 -3.08 -13.55 -11.74
C THR A 115 -1.72 -12.84 -11.80
N GLY A 116 -0.65 -13.54 -12.17
CA GLY A 116 0.71 -12.99 -12.21
C GLY A 116 1.33 -12.79 -10.83
N LEU A 117 0.83 -13.48 -9.81
CA LEU A 117 1.42 -13.51 -8.47
C LEU A 117 2.54 -14.55 -8.40
N GLU A 118 3.56 -14.26 -7.58
CA GLU A 118 4.73 -15.14 -7.47
C GLU A 118 4.65 -16.07 -6.27
N SER A 119 5.29 -17.24 -6.40
CA SER A 119 5.45 -18.24 -5.33
C SER A 119 4.14 -18.59 -4.61
N PRO A 120 3.06 -18.97 -5.33
CA PRO A 120 1.81 -19.34 -4.71
C PRO A 120 1.96 -20.61 -3.86
N TYR A 121 1.27 -20.63 -2.72
CA TYR A 121 1.16 -21.79 -1.87
C TYR A 121 -0.22 -21.86 -1.22
N VAL A 122 -0.64 -23.06 -0.88
CA VAL A 122 -1.94 -23.33 -0.26
C VAL A 122 -1.75 -23.90 1.13
N GLN A 123 -2.55 -23.43 2.07
CA GLN A 123 -2.60 -23.92 3.45
C GLN A 123 -4.02 -24.32 3.82
N ILE A 124 -4.17 -25.38 4.60
CA ILE A 124 -5.40 -25.69 5.29
C ILE A 124 -5.42 -24.84 6.56
N ARG A 125 -6.40 -23.94 6.66
CA ARG A 125 -6.55 -23.02 7.81
C ARG A 125 -7.30 -23.66 8.96
N SER A 126 -8.35 -24.39 8.62
CA SER A 126 -9.17 -25.08 9.62
C SER A 126 -9.88 -26.29 9.02
N LEU A 127 -10.11 -27.28 9.86
CA LEU A 127 -10.99 -28.41 9.60
C LEU A 127 -12.25 -28.18 10.46
N GLY A 128 -13.31 -27.66 9.82
CA GLY A 128 -14.59 -27.37 10.48
C GLY A 128 -15.52 -28.57 10.50
N ASP A 129 -16.68 -28.44 11.15
CA ASP A 129 -17.64 -29.53 11.29
C ASP A 129 -18.23 -29.99 9.94
N TYR A 130 -18.35 -29.07 8.96
CA TYR A 130 -18.99 -29.33 7.68
C TYR A 130 -18.13 -28.97 6.47
N SER A 131 -17.00 -28.33 6.69
CA SER A 131 -16.16 -27.84 5.61
C SER A 131 -14.70 -27.73 6.01
N VAL A 132 -13.83 -27.70 5.00
CA VAL A 132 -12.39 -27.43 5.13
C VAL A 132 -12.12 -26.04 4.59
N THR A 133 -11.46 -25.19 5.38
CA THR A 133 -11.06 -23.86 4.93
C THR A 133 -9.63 -23.91 4.38
N TYR A 134 -9.50 -23.64 3.09
CA TYR A 134 -8.24 -23.49 2.39
C TYR A 134 -7.90 -22.03 2.24
N GLN A 135 -6.63 -21.71 2.33
CA GLN A 135 -6.09 -20.38 2.03
C GLN A 135 -5.02 -20.51 0.97
N VAL A 136 -5.23 -19.84 -0.16
CA VAL A 136 -4.17 -19.60 -1.14
C VAL A 136 -3.50 -18.29 -0.82
N SER A 137 -2.16 -18.26 -0.82
CA SER A 137 -1.34 -17.08 -0.60
C SER A 137 -0.28 -16.98 -1.68
N ALA A 138 -0.03 -15.79 -2.18
CA ALA A 138 1.00 -15.55 -3.19
C ALA A 138 1.60 -14.15 -3.05
N LEU A 139 2.81 -13.95 -3.52
CA LEU A 139 3.53 -12.69 -3.41
C LEU A 139 3.12 -11.73 -4.52
N LEU A 140 2.67 -10.54 -4.15
CA LEU A 140 2.44 -9.41 -5.03
C LEU A 140 3.65 -8.47 -4.95
N ASN A 141 4.43 -8.35 -6.01
CA ASN A 141 5.59 -7.47 -6.07
C ASN A 141 5.22 -6.00 -6.25
N ASP A 142 4.24 -5.72 -7.11
CA ASP A 142 3.74 -4.35 -7.30
C ASP A 142 2.57 -4.04 -6.35
N VAL A 143 2.89 -3.52 -5.17
CA VAL A 143 1.91 -3.18 -4.13
C VAL A 143 0.90 -2.11 -4.58
N LYS A 144 1.19 -1.33 -5.64
CA LYS A 144 0.26 -0.34 -6.19
C LYS A 144 -1.00 -0.95 -6.78
N ARG A 145 -0.91 -2.20 -7.23
CA ARG A 145 -2.02 -2.98 -7.77
C ARG A 145 -2.71 -3.87 -6.73
N LEU A 146 -2.64 -3.48 -5.45
CA LEU A 146 -3.13 -4.28 -4.33
C LEU A 146 -4.61 -4.67 -4.47
N LEU A 147 -5.47 -3.68 -4.74
CA LEU A 147 -6.93 -3.89 -4.84
C LEU A 147 -7.29 -4.69 -6.08
N ASP A 148 -6.67 -4.36 -7.21
CA ASP A 148 -6.86 -5.06 -8.48
C ASP A 148 -6.47 -6.53 -8.36
N SER A 149 -5.25 -6.78 -7.88
CA SER A 149 -4.74 -8.15 -7.75
C SER A 149 -5.54 -8.97 -6.73
N ARG A 150 -6.02 -8.34 -5.65
CA ARG A 150 -6.92 -8.98 -4.67
C ARG A 150 -8.25 -9.37 -5.32
N ARG A 151 -8.84 -8.47 -6.11
CA ARG A 151 -10.08 -8.73 -6.85
C ARG A 151 -9.89 -9.88 -7.84
N GLU A 152 -8.81 -9.82 -8.62
CA GLU A 152 -8.52 -10.81 -9.65
C GLU A 152 -8.25 -12.19 -9.05
N LEU A 153 -7.46 -12.28 -7.98
CA LEU A 153 -7.20 -13.55 -7.28
C LEU A 153 -8.49 -14.20 -6.79
N ARG A 154 -9.42 -13.41 -6.24
CA ARG A 154 -10.73 -13.91 -5.80
C ARG A 154 -11.56 -14.44 -6.97
N ALA A 155 -11.60 -13.71 -8.06
CA ALA A 155 -12.34 -14.10 -9.27
C ALA A 155 -11.76 -15.40 -9.88
N ARG A 156 -10.44 -15.47 -10.06
CA ARG A 156 -9.77 -16.67 -10.59
C ARG A 156 -9.93 -17.88 -9.68
N THR A 157 -9.91 -17.67 -8.36
CA THR A 157 -10.18 -18.74 -7.39
C THR A 157 -11.58 -19.33 -7.58
N MET A 158 -12.61 -18.48 -7.74
CA MET A 158 -13.97 -18.92 -8.01
C MET A 158 -14.08 -19.65 -9.35
N ASP A 159 -13.53 -19.06 -10.40
CA ASP A 159 -13.60 -19.61 -11.75
C ASP A 159 -12.90 -20.98 -11.86
N ALA A 160 -11.73 -21.12 -11.19
CA ALA A 160 -10.99 -22.38 -11.19
C ALA A 160 -11.77 -23.50 -10.48
N LEU A 161 -12.39 -23.22 -9.34
CA LEU A 161 -13.19 -24.19 -8.60
C LEU A 161 -14.48 -24.54 -9.33
N HIS A 162 -15.23 -23.55 -9.80
CA HIS A 162 -16.49 -23.76 -10.55
C HIS A 162 -16.25 -24.47 -11.88
N GLY A 163 -15.12 -24.18 -12.55
CA GLY A 163 -14.76 -24.84 -13.82
C GLY A 163 -14.59 -26.35 -13.69
N GLU A 164 -14.18 -26.84 -12.52
CA GLU A 164 -14.06 -28.27 -12.20
C GLU A 164 -15.31 -28.82 -11.48
N GLY A 165 -16.38 -28.03 -11.39
CA GLY A 165 -17.64 -28.45 -10.74
C GLY A 165 -17.55 -28.52 -9.21
N ILE A 166 -16.56 -27.89 -8.58
CA ILE A 166 -16.40 -27.85 -7.12
C ILE A 166 -17.30 -26.77 -6.56
N GLU A 167 -18.18 -27.18 -5.64
CA GLU A 167 -19.09 -26.28 -4.96
C GLU A 167 -18.39 -25.56 -3.80
N ILE A 168 -18.50 -24.22 -3.77
CA ILE A 168 -18.00 -23.41 -2.66
C ILE A 168 -19.09 -23.35 -1.58
N VAL A 169 -18.84 -23.99 -0.44
CA VAL A 169 -19.82 -24.17 0.62
C VAL A 169 -19.58 -23.21 1.77
N SER A 170 -20.64 -22.51 2.22
CA SER A 170 -20.60 -21.77 3.48
C SER A 170 -20.76 -22.74 4.66
N PRO A 171 -19.94 -22.65 5.72
CA PRO A 171 -20.10 -23.52 6.90
C PRO A 171 -21.46 -23.36 7.61
N ALA A 172 -22.16 -22.26 7.37
CA ALA A 172 -23.50 -21.99 7.92
C ALA A 172 -24.64 -22.33 6.95
N PHE A 173 -24.35 -22.94 5.79
CA PHE A 173 -25.37 -23.24 4.80
C PHE A 173 -26.08 -24.56 5.11
N MET A 174 -27.25 -24.47 5.74
CA MET A 174 -28.18 -25.57 5.84
C MET A 174 -29.20 -25.52 4.69
N ASN A 175 -29.03 -26.37 3.68
CA ASN A 175 -30.02 -26.53 2.62
C ASN A 175 -31.05 -27.57 3.02
N THR A 176 -32.25 -27.11 3.40
CA THR A 176 -33.36 -27.96 3.75
C THR A 176 -34.17 -28.50 2.56
N ARG A 177 -33.70 -28.20 1.33
CA ARG A 177 -34.30 -28.71 0.09
C ARG A 177 -33.81 -30.14 -0.17
N ALA A 178 -34.71 -31.07 -0.40
CA ALA A 178 -34.36 -32.38 -0.92
C ALA A 178 -33.82 -32.22 -2.36
N LEU A 179 -32.52 -32.33 -2.49
CA LEU A 179 -31.83 -32.23 -3.79
C LEU A 179 -31.67 -33.62 -4.39
N ALA A 180 -31.93 -33.73 -5.70
CA ALA A 180 -31.56 -34.93 -6.43
C ALA A 180 -30.05 -35.11 -6.35
N LYS A 181 -29.56 -36.34 -6.10
CA LYS A 181 -28.15 -36.68 -5.90
C LYS A 181 -27.19 -36.21 -7.01
N ASN A 182 -27.69 -35.81 -8.17
CA ASN A 182 -26.92 -35.44 -9.34
C ASN A 182 -27.05 -33.97 -9.75
N LYS A 183 -27.59 -33.09 -8.88
CA LYS A 183 -27.74 -31.67 -9.21
C LYS A 183 -26.71 -30.85 -8.44
N THR A 184 -25.63 -30.49 -9.12
CA THR A 184 -24.64 -29.52 -8.63
C THR A 184 -25.15 -28.11 -8.83
N PHE A 185 -24.98 -27.25 -7.81
CA PHE A 185 -25.27 -25.81 -7.86
C PHE A 185 -23.99 -25.05 -8.25
N VAL A 186 -23.46 -25.36 -9.41
CA VAL A 186 -22.36 -24.61 -10.01
C VAL A 186 -22.94 -23.66 -11.03
N ALA A 187 -22.58 -22.38 -10.94
CA ALA A 187 -22.93 -21.42 -11.96
C ALA A 187 -22.31 -21.87 -13.31
N PRO A 188 -23.05 -21.80 -14.42
CA PRO A 188 -22.44 -22.07 -15.72
C PRO A 188 -21.25 -21.12 -15.91
N VAL A 189 -20.12 -21.68 -16.35
CA VAL A 189 -18.94 -20.89 -16.67
C VAL A 189 -19.34 -19.96 -17.82
N ALA A 190 -19.40 -18.66 -17.57
CA ALA A 190 -19.57 -17.67 -18.61
C ALA A 190 -18.37 -17.73 -19.56
N ASP A 191 -18.61 -17.62 -20.86
CA ASP A 191 -17.53 -17.58 -21.85
C ASP A 191 -16.46 -16.55 -21.42
N LYS A 192 -15.19 -16.97 -21.45
CA LYS A 192 -14.05 -16.16 -21.01
C LYS A 192 -13.92 -14.81 -21.74
N ASP A 193 -14.58 -14.67 -22.87
CA ASP A 193 -14.60 -13.46 -23.70
C ASP A 193 -15.60 -12.38 -23.23
N ALA A 194 -16.46 -12.69 -22.23
CA ALA A 194 -17.46 -11.75 -21.72
C ALA A 194 -16.98 -10.92 -20.51
N VAL A 195 -15.78 -11.19 -19.99
CA VAL A 195 -15.17 -10.32 -18.99
C VAL A 195 -14.63 -9.10 -19.70
N SER A 196 -15.44 -8.05 -19.75
CA SER A 196 -14.97 -6.74 -20.19
C SER A 196 -13.77 -6.36 -19.32
N ASP A 197 -12.58 -6.34 -19.91
CA ASP A 197 -11.42 -5.64 -19.37
C ASP A 197 -11.86 -4.20 -19.08
N SER A 198 -12.30 -3.95 -17.87
CA SER A 198 -12.44 -2.58 -17.40
C SER A 198 -11.03 -2.01 -17.38
N LYS A 199 -10.70 -1.24 -18.44
CA LYS A 199 -9.38 -0.60 -18.64
C LYS A 199 -8.95 0.33 -17.51
N THR A 200 -9.77 0.50 -16.50
CA THR A 200 -9.52 1.40 -15.35
C THR A 200 -9.26 0.57 -14.12
N SER A 201 -8.02 0.62 -13.65
CA SER A 201 -7.61 -0.02 -12.40
C SER A 201 -8.37 0.60 -11.21
N PRO A 202 -9.00 -0.19 -10.33
CA PRO A 202 -9.58 0.31 -9.09
C PRO A 202 -8.60 1.11 -8.25
N ASP A 203 -7.34 0.69 -8.18
CA ASP A 203 -6.29 1.36 -7.40
C ASP A 203 -6.09 2.82 -7.85
N SER A 204 -6.12 3.11 -9.16
CA SER A 204 -5.93 4.46 -9.70
C SER A 204 -7.13 5.40 -9.42
N ILE A 205 -8.34 4.85 -9.26
CA ILE A 205 -9.54 5.61 -8.91
C ILE A 205 -9.57 5.90 -7.42
N VAL A 206 -9.27 4.87 -6.62
CA VAL A 206 -9.37 4.91 -5.16
C VAL A 206 -8.27 5.78 -4.54
N PHE A 207 -7.03 5.64 -5.01
CA PHE A 207 -5.86 6.24 -4.38
C PHE A 207 -5.22 7.37 -5.20
N ASP A 208 -6.04 8.16 -5.91
CA ASP A 208 -5.57 9.22 -6.80
C ASP A 208 -4.71 10.29 -6.09
N LYS A 209 -5.08 10.70 -4.88
CA LYS A 209 -4.31 11.67 -4.08
C LYS A 209 -3.01 11.07 -3.56
N ALA A 210 -3.06 9.85 -3.02
CA ALA A 210 -1.88 9.15 -2.51
C ALA A 210 -0.86 8.86 -3.63
N GLU A 211 -1.31 8.53 -4.85
CA GLU A 211 -0.44 8.32 -6.00
C GLU A 211 0.26 9.61 -6.45
N LYS A 212 -0.48 10.74 -6.45
CA LYS A 212 0.11 12.06 -6.70
C LYS A 212 1.16 12.41 -5.64
N ALA A 213 0.87 12.18 -4.35
CA ALA A 213 1.78 12.44 -3.25
C ALA A 213 3.06 11.58 -3.34
N GLU A 214 2.95 10.28 -3.64
CA GLU A 214 4.11 9.42 -3.88
C GLU A 214 5.00 9.94 -5.00
N SER A 215 4.37 10.46 -6.07
CA SER A 215 5.12 11.01 -7.21
C SER A 215 5.91 12.27 -6.84
N VAL A 216 5.41 13.09 -5.91
CA VAL A 216 6.11 14.27 -5.38
C VAL A 216 7.25 13.85 -4.47
N GLU A 217 7.02 12.85 -3.60
CA GLU A 217 8.06 12.35 -2.70
C GLU A 217 9.26 11.79 -3.44
N LYS A 218 9.06 11.03 -4.52
CA LYS A 218 10.13 10.56 -5.40
C LYS A 218 10.92 11.69 -6.06
N LEU A 219 10.23 12.78 -6.42
CA LEU A 219 10.92 13.96 -6.95
C LEU A 219 11.75 14.66 -5.87
N ARG A 220 11.27 14.72 -4.62
CA ARG A 220 12.03 15.26 -3.48
C ARG A 220 13.28 14.42 -3.20
N GLU A 221 13.18 13.09 -3.17
CA GLU A 221 14.34 12.20 -3.02
C GLU A 221 15.39 12.46 -4.13
N THR A 222 14.94 12.58 -5.38
CA THR A 222 15.84 12.88 -6.51
C THR A 222 16.47 14.27 -6.38
N LEU A 223 15.76 15.25 -5.81
CA LEU A 223 16.29 16.59 -5.54
C LEU A 223 17.37 16.54 -4.46
N GLU A 224 17.12 15.87 -3.34
CA GLU A 224 18.10 15.69 -2.26
C GLU A 224 19.38 15.00 -2.75
N GLU A 225 19.27 13.96 -3.58
CA GLU A 225 20.43 13.31 -4.19
C GLU A 225 21.20 14.28 -5.10
N THR A 226 20.48 15.10 -5.88
CA THR A 226 21.09 16.09 -6.76
C THR A 226 21.82 17.18 -5.96
N GLU A 227 21.24 17.63 -4.85
CA GLU A 227 21.87 18.61 -3.95
C GLU A 227 23.07 18.03 -3.19
N ALA A 228 23.00 16.77 -2.78
CA ALA A 228 24.14 16.09 -2.16
C ALA A 228 25.32 15.99 -3.14
N ARG A 229 25.06 15.70 -4.42
CA ARG A 229 26.09 15.70 -5.46
C ARG A 229 26.65 17.11 -5.75
N LEU A 230 25.80 18.14 -5.70
CA LEU A 230 26.25 19.53 -5.83
C LEU A 230 27.23 19.90 -4.73
N ARG A 231 26.95 19.54 -3.46
CA ARG A 231 27.87 19.78 -2.33
C ARG A 231 29.21 19.05 -2.54
N ALA A 232 29.17 17.82 -3.03
CA ALA A 232 30.39 17.07 -3.35
C ALA A 232 31.20 17.75 -4.46
N CYS A 233 30.56 18.28 -5.50
CA CYS A 233 31.24 19.07 -6.54
C CYS A 233 31.85 20.35 -5.95
N ASP A 234 31.17 21.06 -5.05
CA ASP A 234 31.69 22.25 -4.37
C ASP A 234 32.94 21.96 -3.53
N GLU A 235 32.97 20.80 -2.84
CA GLU A 235 34.12 20.34 -2.07
C GLU A 235 35.33 20.06 -2.99
N ILE A 236 35.11 19.44 -4.15
CA ILE A 236 36.16 19.18 -5.14
C ILE A 236 36.70 20.50 -5.74
N ILE A 237 35.82 21.45 -6.06
CA ILE A 237 36.19 22.76 -6.59
C ILE A 237 36.98 23.56 -5.55
N ALA A 238 36.62 23.45 -4.26
CA ALA A 238 37.34 24.17 -3.18
C ALA A 238 38.73 23.60 -2.89
N LYS A 239 38.96 22.29 -3.14
CA LYS A 239 40.26 21.62 -2.97
C LYS A 239 40.51 20.63 -4.11
N PRO A 240 40.82 21.14 -5.32
CA PRO A 240 40.96 20.27 -6.49
C PRO A 240 42.23 19.42 -6.41
N PRO A 241 42.16 18.11 -6.67
CA PRO A 241 43.33 17.24 -6.74
C PRO A 241 44.19 17.53 -8.00
N ASN A 242 43.59 18.04 -9.08
CA ASN A 242 44.26 18.51 -10.30
C ASN A 242 43.31 19.41 -11.11
N GLU A 243 43.85 20.15 -12.12
CA GLU A 243 43.08 21.07 -12.98
C GLU A 243 41.96 20.37 -13.76
N GLN A 244 42.19 19.13 -14.23
CA GLN A 244 41.19 18.35 -14.97
C GLN A 244 40.00 17.97 -14.09
N ALA A 245 40.23 17.67 -12.81
CA ALA A 245 39.15 17.37 -11.86
C ALA A 245 38.32 18.62 -11.52
N GLN A 246 38.95 19.80 -11.49
CA GLN A 246 38.26 21.06 -11.28
C GLN A 246 37.32 21.40 -12.44
N GLU A 247 37.82 21.34 -13.69
CA GLU A 247 36.99 21.58 -14.88
C GLU A 247 35.82 20.60 -15.02
N ALA A 248 36.05 19.32 -14.69
CA ALA A 248 35.00 18.31 -14.71
C ALA A 248 33.92 18.59 -13.64
N ALA A 249 34.34 18.95 -12.42
CA ALA A 249 33.43 19.30 -11.33
C ALA A 249 32.62 20.57 -11.62
N GLU A 250 33.21 21.57 -12.26
CA GLU A 250 32.51 22.80 -12.66
C GLU A 250 31.43 22.53 -13.73
N LYS A 251 31.72 21.69 -14.72
CA LYS A 251 30.74 21.27 -15.73
C LYS A 251 29.60 20.45 -15.12
N GLU A 252 29.94 19.50 -14.25
CA GLU A 252 28.92 18.68 -13.55
C GLU A 252 28.07 19.56 -12.65
N LYS A 253 28.64 20.49 -11.91
CA LYS A 253 27.95 21.46 -11.07
C LYS A 253 26.90 22.25 -11.86
N GLN A 254 27.25 22.78 -13.02
CA GLN A 254 26.32 23.55 -13.85
C GLN A 254 25.15 22.71 -14.35
N GLN A 255 25.37 21.44 -14.71
CA GLN A 255 24.30 20.51 -15.10
C GLN A 255 23.40 20.17 -13.92
N LEU A 256 23.97 19.89 -12.75
CA LEU A 256 23.23 19.56 -11.54
C LEU A 256 22.39 20.74 -11.04
N GLN A 257 22.90 21.98 -11.12
CA GLN A 257 22.16 23.21 -10.79
C GLN A 257 20.89 23.33 -11.66
N SER A 258 21.03 23.22 -12.99
CA SER A 258 19.91 23.28 -13.91
C SER A 258 18.90 22.18 -13.65
N ARG A 259 19.37 20.99 -13.24
CA ARG A 259 18.49 19.85 -12.88
C ARG A 259 17.75 20.10 -11.56
N SER A 260 18.41 20.62 -10.54
CA SER A 260 17.83 20.98 -9.24
C SER A 260 16.74 22.03 -9.40
N GLU A 261 16.98 23.09 -10.17
CA GLU A 261 15.96 24.12 -10.45
C GLU A 261 14.71 23.55 -11.15
N ARG A 262 14.91 22.66 -12.14
CA ARG A 262 13.80 22.00 -12.84
C ARG A 262 12.99 21.10 -11.90
N LEU A 263 13.66 20.32 -11.04
CA LEU A 263 13.01 19.46 -10.07
C LEU A 263 12.22 20.26 -9.05
N SER A 264 12.77 21.33 -8.50
CA SER A 264 12.09 22.24 -7.56
C SER A 264 10.83 22.85 -8.17
N ALA A 265 10.90 23.32 -9.43
CA ALA A 265 9.75 23.86 -10.13
C ALA A 265 8.66 22.81 -10.41
N LEU A 266 9.06 21.56 -10.71
CA LEU A 266 8.13 20.46 -10.91
C LEU A 266 7.42 20.05 -9.60
N ILE A 267 8.17 20.00 -8.50
CA ILE A 267 7.63 19.71 -7.16
C ILE A 267 6.58 20.76 -6.81
N ALA A 268 6.91 22.05 -6.85
CA ALA A 268 6.00 23.14 -6.53
C ALA A 268 4.71 23.11 -7.39
N ARG A 269 4.84 22.77 -8.68
CA ARG A 269 3.68 22.65 -9.58
C ARG A 269 2.77 21.47 -9.20
N ARG A 270 3.35 20.32 -8.78
CA ARG A 270 2.57 19.13 -8.39
C ARG A 270 1.91 19.31 -7.03
N GLU A 271 2.62 19.90 -6.06
CA GLU A 271 2.08 20.22 -4.74
C GLU A 271 0.85 21.14 -4.85
N LYS A 272 0.95 22.19 -5.68
CA LYS A 272 -0.21 23.06 -5.95
C LYS A 272 -1.42 22.29 -6.50
N LYS A 273 -1.20 21.33 -7.40
CA LYS A 273 -2.29 20.50 -7.93
C LYS A 273 -2.89 19.55 -6.91
N ILE A 274 -2.10 19.07 -5.93
CA ILE A 274 -2.59 18.21 -4.85
C ILE A 274 -3.46 19.01 -3.88
N SER A 275 -3.06 20.25 -3.57
CA SER A 275 -3.82 21.14 -2.66
C SER A 275 -5.16 21.65 -3.26
N GLU A 276 -5.32 21.58 -4.58
CA GLU A 276 -6.54 21.98 -5.29
C GLU A 276 -7.50 20.79 -5.52
N THR A 277 -7.11 19.55 -5.14
CA THR A 277 -7.91 18.30 -5.27
C THR A 277 -8.39 17.83 -3.92
#